data_b7f8bf037e1446f7eb4caef931dabd3f
#
_entry.id   b7f8bf037e1446f7eb4caef931dabd3f
#
_cell.length_a   1.000
_cell.length_b   1.000
_cell.length_c   1.000
_cell.angle_alpha   90.00
_cell.angle_beta   90.00
_cell.angle_gamma   90.00
#
_symmetry.space_group_name_H-M   'P 1'
#
loop_
_entity.id
_entity.type
_entity.pdbx_description
1 polymer ?
#
loop_
_entity_poly.entity_id
_entity_poly.type
_entity_poly.pdbx_seq_one_letter_code
_entity_poly.pdbx_strand_id
1 'polypeptide(L)'
;MQKIVVILILGILSAGCSITRSRSNKDLEISKELFSGNVLESVKNQNITNTGFFIQKAEIEVITQDGKEKLIGSVKFEHPDKYLISIKNRTGIEGARIYISEDTILFNDRINRKMYYGSSVYLKRKYGFTTNFLPLIFGDIVLEKNYRESKEKCSGDKINTDCLVQGVILNYDISCKKRKSTLVSQLNSFVQRGIEFKYDNFTNSGNIIIPTKIELKEAQYNLTIRINIVKIELPWSGKIEFVPGRNYEIIELL
;
A
#
# COMPACT_ATOMS: atom_id res chain seq x y z
N MET A 1 3.38 24.30 3.53
CA MET A 1 2.55 23.18 3.99
C MET A 1 2.54 22.00 3.01
N GLN A 2 2.87 22.19 1.73
CA GLN A 2 3.13 21.12 0.74
C GLN A 2 4.33 20.22 1.13
N LYS A 3 5.20 20.73 1.99
CA LYS A 3 6.40 20.04 2.51
C LYS A 3 6.13 18.97 3.57
N ILE A 4 4.92 18.86 4.13
CA ILE A 4 4.67 17.97 5.28
C ILE A 4 4.58 16.51 4.86
N VAL A 5 3.98 16.17 3.71
CA VAL A 5 3.96 14.78 3.21
C VAL A 5 5.33 14.39 2.65
N VAL A 6 6.04 15.33 2.05
CA VAL A 6 7.43 15.15 1.58
C VAL A 6 8.40 15.16 2.76
N ILE A 7 8.19 15.99 3.79
CA ILE A 7 9.00 16.03 5.04
C ILE A 7 8.77 14.77 5.88
N LEU A 8 7.60 14.15 5.81
CA LEU A 8 7.33 12.84 6.40
C LEU A 8 8.27 11.74 5.88
N ILE A 9 8.84 11.97 4.69
CA ILE A 9 9.71 11.03 3.98
C ILE A 9 11.16 11.53 3.91
N LEU A 10 11.41 12.83 3.99
CA LEU A 10 12.70 13.48 3.67
C LEU A 10 13.62 13.83 4.87
N GLY A 11 13.22 13.56 6.10
CA GLY A 11 13.88 14.10 7.31
C GLY A 11 15.14 13.39 7.81
N ILE A 12 15.84 12.51 7.07
CA ILE A 12 17.04 11.84 7.62
C ILE A 12 18.10 11.62 6.53
N LEU A 13 19.06 12.53 6.46
CA LEU A 13 20.31 12.36 5.72
C LEU A 13 21.43 11.83 6.63
N SER A 14 22.04 10.69 6.28
CA SER A 14 23.49 10.49 6.18
C SER A 14 23.90 9.02 6.08
N ALA A 15 24.67 8.74 5.07
CA ALA A 15 25.78 7.83 4.80
C ALA A 15 25.84 6.40 5.40
N GLY A 16 26.11 5.44 4.51
CA GLY A 16 26.76 4.18 4.83
C GLY A 16 26.46 3.02 3.88
N CYS A 17 27.46 2.58 3.12
CA CYS A 17 27.45 1.41 2.23
C CYS A 17 27.44 0.08 2.97
N SER A 18 26.76 -0.95 2.43
CA SER A 18 27.30 -2.31 2.32
C SER A 18 26.34 -3.33 1.67
N ILE A 19 26.90 -4.33 1.11
CA ILE A 19 26.63 -5.37 0.13
C ILE A 19 25.53 -6.34 0.52
N THR A 20 24.65 -6.68 -0.45
CA THR A 20 23.59 -7.69 -0.32
C THR A 20 23.84 -8.90 -1.22
N ARG A 21 23.71 -10.09 -0.65
CA ARG A 21 23.63 -11.37 -1.36
C ARG A 21 22.19 -11.68 -1.77
N SER A 22 22.03 -11.98 -3.05
CA SER A 22 20.79 -12.44 -3.68
C SER A 22 20.55 -13.92 -3.39
N ARG A 23 19.31 -14.30 -3.06
CA ARG A 23 18.83 -15.68 -3.08
C ARG A 23 17.82 -15.88 -4.19
N SER A 24 18.05 -16.93 -4.97
CA SER A 24 17.32 -17.39 -6.13
C SER A 24 15.85 -17.73 -5.83
N ASN A 25 14.96 -17.26 -6.71
CA ASN A 25 13.54 -17.62 -6.77
C ASN A 25 13.35 -19.00 -7.39
N LYS A 26 12.58 -19.87 -6.73
CA LYS A 26 11.95 -21.03 -7.35
C LYS A 26 10.63 -20.59 -7.96
N ASP A 27 10.50 -20.76 -9.27
CA ASP A 27 9.23 -20.57 -9.97
C ASP A 27 8.20 -21.60 -9.49
N LEU A 28 7.07 -21.07 -8.99
CA LEU A 28 5.94 -21.89 -8.55
C LEU A 28 5.08 -22.25 -9.78
N GLU A 29 5.08 -23.52 -10.15
CA GLU A 29 4.07 -24.08 -11.06
C GLU A 29 2.73 -24.14 -10.33
N ILE A 30 1.81 -23.26 -10.73
CA ILE A 30 0.41 -23.28 -10.29
C ILE A 30 -0.39 -24.00 -11.37
N SER A 31 -1.13 -25.04 -10.95
CA SER A 31 -1.96 -25.89 -11.81
C SER A 31 -2.90 -25.09 -12.73
N LYS A 32 -2.94 -25.51 -14.01
CA LYS A 32 -3.84 -24.99 -15.05
C LYS A 32 -5.29 -25.44 -14.82
N GLU A 33 -5.99 -24.94 -13.83
CA GLU A 33 -7.44 -25.01 -13.82
C GLU A 33 -8.01 -23.76 -14.48
N LEU A 34 -8.66 -23.95 -15.63
CA LEU A 34 -9.42 -22.94 -16.33
C LEU A 34 -10.58 -22.48 -15.43
N PHE A 35 -10.53 -21.22 -15.01
CA PHE A 35 -11.56 -20.62 -14.19
C PHE A 35 -12.87 -20.45 -14.97
N SER A 36 -13.95 -21.11 -14.50
CA SER A 36 -15.33 -20.90 -14.97
C SER A 36 -16.15 -19.92 -14.10
N GLY A 37 -15.52 -19.24 -13.14
CA GLY A 37 -16.17 -18.33 -12.19
C GLY A 37 -15.84 -16.85 -12.41
N ASN A 38 -16.46 -15.98 -11.60
CA ASN A 38 -16.18 -14.53 -11.59
C ASN A 38 -14.73 -14.26 -11.18
N VAL A 39 -13.92 -13.77 -12.13
CA VAL A 39 -12.49 -13.51 -11.92
C VAL A 39 -12.25 -12.50 -10.83
N LEU A 40 -13.03 -11.41 -10.80
CA LEU A 40 -12.84 -10.33 -9.81
C LEU A 40 -13.15 -10.81 -8.39
N GLU A 41 -14.17 -11.65 -8.22
CA GLU A 41 -14.47 -12.27 -6.93
C GLU A 41 -13.33 -13.19 -6.47
N SER A 42 -12.80 -13.99 -7.39
CA SER A 42 -11.63 -14.83 -7.11
C SER A 42 -10.41 -14.02 -6.68
N VAL A 43 -10.16 -12.87 -7.33
CA VAL A 43 -9.07 -11.95 -6.96
C VAL A 43 -9.37 -11.29 -5.61
N LYS A 44 -10.60 -10.85 -5.36
CA LYS A 44 -11.04 -10.27 -4.08
C LYS A 44 -10.85 -11.25 -2.92
N ASN A 45 -11.12 -12.53 -3.14
CA ASN A 45 -10.90 -13.56 -2.12
C ASN A 45 -9.42 -13.77 -1.79
N GLN A 46 -8.52 -13.30 -2.65
CA GLN A 46 -7.07 -13.26 -2.43
C GLN A 46 -6.59 -11.95 -1.78
N ASN A 47 -7.48 -11.02 -1.43
CA ASN A 47 -7.07 -9.80 -0.73
C ASN A 47 -6.44 -10.13 0.62
N ILE A 48 -5.27 -9.55 0.91
CA ILE A 48 -4.63 -9.76 2.22
C ILE A 48 -5.38 -9.03 3.33
N THR A 49 -6.12 -7.96 2.96
CA THR A 49 -6.96 -7.20 3.90
C THR A 49 -8.26 -7.92 4.28
N ASN A 50 -8.54 -9.11 3.75
CA ASN A 50 -9.63 -9.96 4.24
C ASN A 50 -9.37 -10.50 5.64
N THR A 51 -8.13 -10.45 6.12
CA THR A 51 -7.72 -10.83 7.48
C THR A 51 -6.62 -9.89 7.98
N GLY A 52 -6.35 -9.92 9.28
CA GLY A 52 -5.23 -9.15 9.83
C GLY A 52 -3.89 -9.65 9.30
N PHE A 53 -2.95 -8.71 9.09
CA PHE A 53 -1.56 -9.03 8.72
C PHE A 53 -0.56 -8.13 9.43
N PHE A 54 0.69 -8.60 9.49
CA PHE A 54 1.80 -7.82 10.01
C PHE A 54 3.02 -7.91 9.08
N ILE A 55 3.26 -6.86 8.30
CA ILE A 55 4.51 -6.65 7.60
C ILE A 55 5.54 -6.21 8.65
N GLN A 56 6.37 -7.15 9.08
CA GLN A 56 7.36 -6.91 10.14
C GLN A 56 8.52 -6.06 9.62
N LYS A 57 8.86 -6.23 8.33
CA LYS A 57 9.92 -5.48 7.66
C LYS A 57 9.61 -5.30 6.19
N ALA A 58 9.62 -4.05 5.75
CA ALA A 58 9.66 -3.65 4.34
C ALA A 58 10.82 -2.66 4.14
N GLU A 59 11.54 -2.81 3.04
CA GLU A 59 12.51 -1.83 2.55
C GLU A 59 11.76 -0.88 1.62
N ILE A 60 11.84 0.41 1.92
CA ILE A 60 11.13 1.46 1.20
C ILE A 60 12.15 2.39 0.57
N GLU A 61 11.99 2.67 -0.70
CA GLU A 61 12.77 3.62 -1.44
C GLU A 61 11.84 4.70 -1.98
N VAL A 62 12.09 5.94 -1.57
CA VAL A 62 11.34 7.11 -2.02
C VAL A 62 12.22 7.90 -2.97
N ILE A 63 11.72 8.18 -4.16
CA ILE A 63 12.40 8.90 -5.22
C ILE A 63 11.57 10.11 -5.57
N THR A 64 12.17 11.30 -5.46
CA THR A 64 11.58 12.59 -5.81
C THR A 64 12.53 13.34 -6.74
N GLN A 65 12.14 14.53 -7.18
CA GLN A 65 13.04 15.42 -7.93
C GLN A 65 14.28 15.83 -7.10
N ASP A 66 14.13 15.91 -5.79
CA ASP A 66 15.18 16.37 -4.87
C ASP A 66 16.17 15.27 -4.50
N GLY A 67 15.87 14.02 -4.83
CA GLY A 67 16.76 12.90 -4.54
C GLY A 67 16.05 11.59 -4.20
N LYS A 68 16.82 10.71 -3.55
CA LYS A 68 16.43 9.35 -3.23
C LYS A 68 16.71 9.04 -1.76
N GLU A 69 15.68 8.54 -1.07
CA GLU A 69 15.77 8.16 0.32
C GLU A 69 15.43 6.67 0.51
N LYS A 70 16.14 6.01 1.44
CA LYS A 70 15.90 4.61 1.80
C LYS A 70 15.49 4.50 3.27
N LEU A 71 14.35 3.87 3.49
CA LEU A 71 13.70 3.73 4.79
C LEU A 71 13.38 2.26 5.07
N ILE A 72 13.05 1.96 6.30
CA ILE A 72 12.53 0.68 6.75
C ILE A 72 11.12 0.91 7.29
N GLY A 73 10.15 0.20 6.73
CA GLY A 73 8.77 0.24 7.16
C GLY A 73 8.33 -1.02 7.88
N SER A 74 7.36 -0.88 8.76
CA SER A 74 6.53 -1.97 9.24
C SER A 74 5.08 -1.56 9.22
N VAL A 75 4.16 -2.51 8.93
CA VAL A 75 2.72 -2.24 8.84
C VAL A 75 1.98 -3.33 9.57
N LYS A 76 1.21 -2.96 10.59
CA LYS A 76 0.20 -3.82 11.20
C LYS A 76 -1.16 -3.43 10.64
N PHE A 77 -1.92 -4.42 10.24
CA PHE A 77 -3.31 -4.27 9.86
C PHE A 77 -4.19 -5.12 10.76
N GLU A 78 -5.10 -4.48 11.47
CA GLU A 78 -6.17 -5.13 12.25
C GLU A 78 -7.46 -4.98 11.45
N HIS A 79 -7.95 -6.11 10.97
CA HIS A 79 -9.21 -6.14 10.23
C HIS A 79 -10.36 -5.54 11.07
N PRO A 80 -11.28 -4.75 10.51
CA PRO A 80 -11.44 -4.53 9.08
C PRO A 80 -10.70 -3.31 8.48
N ASP A 81 -10.22 -2.34 9.28
CA ASP A 81 -9.89 -1.00 8.77
C ASP A 81 -8.73 -0.28 9.48
N LYS A 82 -8.10 -0.90 10.49
CA LYS A 82 -7.07 -0.22 11.27
C LYS A 82 -5.67 -0.55 10.78
N TYR A 83 -4.90 0.49 10.51
CA TYR A 83 -3.50 0.40 10.10
C TYR A 83 -2.60 1.10 11.11
N LEU A 84 -1.48 0.48 11.44
CA LEU A 84 -0.38 1.11 12.17
C LEU A 84 0.90 0.96 11.36
N ILE A 85 1.39 2.09 10.86
CA ILE A 85 2.58 2.17 10.02
C ILE A 85 3.70 2.81 10.83
N SER A 86 4.85 2.16 10.89
CA SER A 86 6.07 2.71 11.52
C SER A 86 7.14 2.84 10.45
N ILE A 87 7.73 4.02 10.36
CA ILE A 87 8.80 4.33 9.43
C ILE A 87 10.08 4.62 10.22
N LYS A 88 11.15 3.94 9.85
CA LYS A 88 12.47 4.05 10.47
C LYS A 88 13.50 4.41 9.42
N ASN A 89 14.53 5.08 9.85
CA ASN A 89 15.73 5.24 9.03
C ASN A 89 16.51 3.93 8.96
N ARG A 90 17.60 3.92 8.19
CA ARG A 90 18.46 2.74 8.01
C ARG A 90 19.17 2.30 9.30
N THR A 91 19.34 3.21 10.26
CA THR A 91 19.94 2.90 11.57
C THR A 91 18.92 2.32 12.56
N GLY A 92 17.64 2.21 12.16
CA GLY A 92 16.57 1.64 12.99
C GLY A 92 15.84 2.67 13.88
N ILE A 93 16.22 3.94 13.83
CA ILE A 93 15.55 4.99 14.59
C ILE A 93 14.19 5.28 13.94
N GLU A 94 13.11 5.19 14.71
CA GLU A 94 11.77 5.50 14.25
C GLU A 94 11.59 7.02 14.13
N GLY A 95 11.38 7.47 12.89
CA GLY A 95 11.12 8.88 12.59
C GLY A 95 9.63 9.21 12.57
N ALA A 96 8.78 8.25 12.20
CA ALA A 96 7.35 8.48 12.06
C ALA A 96 6.53 7.26 12.47
N ARG A 97 5.35 7.52 13.05
CA ARG A 97 4.33 6.50 13.32
C ARG A 97 2.96 7.03 12.93
N ILE A 98 2.24 6.27 12.10
CA ILE A 98 0.95 6.67 11.56
C ILE A 98 -0.07 5.62 11.95
N TYR A 99 -1.19 6.06 12.51
CA TYR A 99 -2.38 5.27 12.70
C TYR A 99 -3.47 5.78 11.76
N ILE A 100 -4.14 4.87 11.08
CA ILE A 100 -5.26 5.18 10.20
C ILE A 100 -6.38 4.19 10.50
N SER A 101 -7.60 4.70 10.65
CA SER A 101 -8.83 3.94 10.67
C SER A 101 -9.83 4.52 9.68
N GLU A 102 -11.05 4.01 9.64
CA GLU A 102 -12.11 4.52 8.77
C GLU A 102 -12.32 6.03 8.91
N ASP A 103 -12.29 6.54 10.13
CA ASP A 103 -12.62 7.92 10.48
C ASP A 103 -11.45 8.75 11.02
N THR A 104 -10.36 8.12 11.44
CA THR A 104 -9.30 8.78 12.24
C THR A 104 -7.93 8.62 11.62
N ILE A 105 -7.15 9.70 11.64
CA ILE A 105 -5.73 9.71 11.31
C ILE A 105 -4.97 10.30 12.48
N LEU A 106 -3.97 9.56 12.97
CA LEU A 106 -3.02 10.03 13.96
C LEU A 106 -1.61 9.87 13.39
N PHE A 107 -0.81 10.89 13.48
CA PHE A 107 0.55 10.87 12.99
C PHE A 107 1.53 11.46 14.01
N ASN A 108 2.46 10.64 14.49
CA ASN A 108 3.58 11.07 15.31
C ASN A 108 4.81 11.35 14.45
N ASP A 109 5.19 12.60 14.31
CA ASP A 109 6.50 13.02 13.83
C ASP A 109 7.45 13.00 15.04
N ARG A 110 8.26 11.96 15.14
CA ARG A 110 9.17 11.77 16.29
C ARG A 110 10.41 12.65 16.21
N ILE A 111 10.74 13.12 15.01
CA ILE A 111 11.90 13.98 14.78
C ILE A 111 11.60 15.38 15.28
N ASN A 112 10.44 15.92 14.88
CA ASN A 112 10.03 17.28 15.24
C ASN A 112 9.19 17.33 16.53
N ARG A 113 8.92 16.18 17.16
CA ARG A 113 8.06 16.03 18.36
C ARG A 113 6.69 16.65 18.17
N LYS A 114 6.07 16.35 17.03
CA LYS A 114 4.74 16.81 16.65
C LYS A 114 3.79 15.63 16.52
N MET A 115 2.57 15.78 17.01
CA MET A 115 1.50 14.84 16.82
C MET A 115 0.40 15.53 16.02
N TYR A 116 0.12 14.99 14.85
CA TYR A 116 -0.98 15.45 14.02
C TYR A 116 -2.17 14.49 14.22
N TYR A 117 -3.36 15.07 14.33
CA TYR A 117 -4.60 14.28 14.40
C TYR A 117 -5.66 14.88 13.50
N GLY A 118 -6.57 14.06 13.01
CA GLY A 118 -7.66 14.53 12.16
C GLY A 118 -8.55 13.41 11.68
N SER A 119 -9.60 13.81 10.95
CA SER A 119 -10.50 12.86 10.28
C SER A 119 -9.88 12.35 8.99
N SER A 120 -10.23 11.11 8.59
CA SER A 120 -9.88 10.54 7.29
C SER A 120 -10.41 11.39 6.10
N VAL A 121 -11.45 12.20 6.32
CA VAL A 121 -11.97 13.19 5.34
C VAL A 121 -10.89 14.18 4.91
N TYR A 122 -9.93 14.49 5.77
CA TYR A 122 -8.78 15.33 5.42
C TYR A 122 -8.00 14.78 4.21
N LEU A 123 -7.78 13.45 4.16
CA LEU A 123 -7.10 12.83 3.02
C LEU A 123 -7.88 13.02 1.72
N LYS A 124 -9.20 12.84 1.76
CA LYS A 124 -10.07 13.03 0.60
C LYS A 124 -10.02 14.47 0.11
N ARG A 125 -10.18 15.43 1.03
CA ARG A 125 -10.21 16.87 0.69
C ARG A 125 -8.87 17.35 0.13
N LYS A 126 -7.77 16.91 0.73
CA LYS A 126 -6.44 17.43 0.41
C LYS A 126 -5.75 16.70 -0.73
N TYR A 127 -5.94 15.39 -0.81
CA TYR A 127 -5.21 14.52 -1.73
C TYR A 127 -6.12 13.77 -2.71
N GLY A 128 -7.46 13.90 -2.58
CA GLY A 128 -8.40 13.12 -3.38
C GLY A 128 -8.39 11.62 -3.08
N PHE A 129 -7.75 11.22 -1.98
CA PHE A 129 -7.53 9.83 -1.60
C PHE A 129 -8.33 9.51 -0.32
N THR A 130 -9.01 8.37 -0.30
CA THR A 130 -9.72 7.88 0.89
C THR A 130 -9.03 6.66 1.47
N THR A 131 -9.27 6.36 2.74
CA THR A 131 -8.74 5.18 3.43
C THR A 131 -9.13 3.87 2.74
N ASN A 132 -10.26 3.86 2.00
CA ASN A 132 -10.73 2.69 1.25
C ASN A 132 -9.80 2.28 0.09
N PHE A 133 -8.88 3.16 -0.33
CA PHE A 133 -7.87 2.83 -1.34
C PHE A 133 -6.55 2.28 -0.75
N LEU A 134 -6.40 2.28 0.58
CA LEU A 134 -5.20 1.73 1.23
C LEU A 134 -4.91 0.25 0.85
N PRO A 135 -5.93 -0.62 0.66
CA PRO A 135 -5.69 -1.99 0.21
C PRO A 135 -4.92 -2.09 -1.11
N LEU A 136 -5.04 -1.09 -2.00
CA LEU A 136 -4.29 -1.05 -3.26
C LEU A 136 -2.78 -1.08 -3.03
N ILE A 137 -2.28 -0.49 -1.92
CA ILE A 137 -0.83 -0.51 -1.60
C ILE A 137 -0.30 -1.95 -1.50
N PHE A 138 -1.17 -2.90 -1.16
CA PHE A 138 -0.78 -4.30 -0.93
C PHE A 138 -1.15 -5.24 -2.11
N GLY A 139 -1.60 -4.68 -3.23
CA GLY A 139 -2.03 -5.45 -4.41
C GLY A 139 -3.43 -6.05 -4.29
N ASP A 140 -4.22 -5.56 -3.37
CA ASP A 140 -5.62 -5.94 -3.23
C ASP A 140 -6.49 -5.19 -4.24
N ILE A 141 -7.61 -5.77 -4.65
CA ILE A 141 -8.61 -5.07 -5.44
C ILE A 141 -9.66 -4.44 -4.52
N VAL A 142 -10.10 -3.25 -4.90
CA VAL A 142 -11.19 -2.53 -4.23
C VAL A 142 -12.39 -2.49 -5.17
N LEU A 143 -13.52 -3.00 -4.71
CA LEU A 143 -14.77 -3.06 -5.45
C LEU A 143 -15.89 -2.43 -4.62
N GLU A 144 -16.83 -1.75 -5.27
CA GLU A 144 -18.05 -1.29 -4.60
C GLU A 144 -18.95 -2.47 -4.21
N LYS A 145 -19.78 -2.29 -3.15
CA LYS A 145 -20.73 -3.32 -2.70
C LYS A 145 -21.72 -3.75 -3.80
N ASN A 146 -22.04 -2.85 -4.71
CA ASN A 146 -23.00 -3.06 -5.80
C ASN A 146 -22.30 -3.30 -7.15
N TYR A 147 -21.01 -3.69 -7.12
CA TYR A 147 -20.30 -4.02 -8.34
C TYR A 147 -21.07 -5.11 -9.08
N ARG A 148 -21.53 -4.78 -10.30
CA ARG A 148 -22.17 -5.77 -11.19
C ARG A 148 -21.09 -6.72 -11.68
N GLU A 149 -21.31 -7.99 -11.41
CA GLU A 149 -20.41 -9.06 -11.87
C GLU A 149 -20.13 -8.90 -13.37
N SER A 150 -18.89 -8.59 -13.71
CA SER A 150 -18.47 -8.71 -15.09
C SER A 150 -18.41 -10.20 -15.43
N LYS A 151 -18.99 -10.57 -16.57
CA LYS A 151 -18.90 -11.95 -17.09
C LYS A 151 -17.53 -12.23 -17.71
N GLU A 152 -16.52 -11.45 -17.34
CA GLU A 152 -15.17 -11.59 -17.88
C GLU A 152 -14.58 -12.93 -17.44
N LYS A 153 -14.26 -13.74 -18.41
CA LYS A 153 -13.57 -15.02 -18.23
C LYS A 153 -12.11 -14.83 -18.56
N CYS A 154 -11.24 -15.49 -17.80
CA CYS A 154 -9.84 -15.59 -18.16
C CYS A 154 -9.68 -16.39 -19.46
N SER A 155 -9.67 -15.71 -20.59
CA SER A 155 -9.42 -16.30 -21.93
C SER A 155 -7.96 -16.24 -22.36
N GLY A 156 -7.07 -15.68 -21.52
CA GLY A 156 -5.64 -15.52 -21.77
C GLY A 156 -4.85 -15.39 -20.47
N ASP A 157 -3.63 -14.86 -20.55
CA ASP A 157 -2.75 -14.71 -19.37
C ASP A 157 -3.18 -13.53 -18.47
N LYS A 158 -3.88 -12.54 -19.03
CA LYS A 158 -4.28 -11.31 -18.35
C LYS A 158 -5.69 -10.88 -18.73
N ILE A 159 -6.34 -10.19 -17.81
CA ILE A 159 -7.57 -9.43 -18.02
C ILE A 159 -7.30 -7.98 -17.67
N ASN A 160 -7.81 -7.06 -18.49
CA ASN A 160 -7.89 -5.64 -18.18
C ASN A 160 -9.35 -5.28 -17.90
N THR A 161 -9.61 -4.60 -16.79
CA THR A 161 -10.98 -4.24 -16.39
C THR A 161 -11.01 -2.94 -15.61
N ASP A 162 -12.10 -2.18 -15.80
CA ASP A 162 -12.34 -0.92 -15.10
C ASP A 162 -13.35 -1.13 -13.98
N CYS A 163 -13.08 -0.53 -12.82
CA CYS A 163 -13.99 -0.52 -11.70
C CYS A 163 -14.23 0.90 -11.22
N LEU A 164 -15.49 1.32 -11.10
CA LEU A 164 -15.85 2.57 -10.46
C LEU A 164 -15.89 2.36 -8.95
N VAL A 165 -15.11 3.13 -8.20
CA VAL A 165 -15.04 3.07 -6.74
C VAL A 165 -15.09 4.49 -6.19
N GLN A 166 -16.17 4.84 -5.48
CA GLN A 166 -16.36 6.17 -4.87
C GLN A 166 -16.18 7.35 -5.85
N GLY A 167 -16.61 7.17 -7.11
CA GLY A 167 -16.48 8.18 -8.16
C GLY A 167 -15.11 8.21 -8.84
N VAL A 168 -14.21 7.30 -8.50
CA VAL A 168 -12.90 7.13 -9.13
C VAL A 168 -12.91 5.89 -10.01
N ILE A 169 -12.47 6.00 -11.26
CA ILE A 169 -12.30 4.85 -12.14
C ILE A 169 -10.90 4.27 -11.90
N LEU A 170 -10.85 3.01 -11.46
CA LEU A 170 -9.64 2.22 -11.32
C LEU A 170 -9.57 1.22 -12.47
N ASN A 171 -8.48 1.24 -13.22
CA ASN A 171 -8.17 0.24 -14.23
C ASN A 171 -7.23 -0.81 -13.62
N TYR A 172 -7.60 -2.08 -13.75
CA TYR A 172 -6.86 -3.23 -13.22
C TYR A 172 -6.33 -4.11 -14.35
N ASP A 173 -5.03 -4.38 -14.37
CA ASP A 173 -4.45 -5.51 -15.08
C ASP A 173 -4.35 -6.69 -14.11
N ILE A 174 -5.07 -7.76 -14.38
CA ILE A 174 -5.14 -8.94 -13.52
C ILE A 174 -4.47 -10.11 -14.23
N SER A 175 -3.53 -10.77 -13.55
CA SER A 175 -2.98 -12.04 -14.02
C SER A 175 -3.95 -13.18 -13.72
N CYS A 176 -4.43 -13.84 -14.76
CA CYS A 176 -5.29 -15.01 -14.64
C CYS A 176 -4.59 -16.15 -13.89
N LYS A 177 -3.31 -16.37 -14.17
CA LYS A 177 -2.51 -17.41 -13.52
C LYS A 177 -2.32 -17.16 -12.03
N LYS A 178 -2.05 -15.90 -11.64
CA LYS A 178 -1.76 -15.52 -10.24
C LYS A 178 -3.01 -15.13 -9.46
N ARG A 179 -4.14 -14.87 -10.13
CA ARG A 179 -5.35 -14.32 -9.50
C ARG A 179 -5.07 -13.09 -8.65
N LYS A 180 -4.21 -12.21 -9.17
CA LYS A 180 -3.79 -10.96 -8.51
C LYS A 180 -3.62 -9.86 -9.54
N SER A 181 -3.86 -8.63 -9.10
CA SER A 181 -3.52 -7.46 -9.89
C SER A 181 -2.01 -7.39 -10.10
N THR A 182 -1.60 -7.07 -11.32
CA THR A 182 -0.20 -6.79 -11.67
C THR A 182 0.04 -5.31 -11.89
N LEU A 183 -1.04 -4.57 -12.19
CA LEU A 183 -1.05 -3.13 -12.32
C LEU A 183 -2.42 -2.60 -11.88
N VAL A 184 -2.42 -1.47 -11.21
CA VAL A 184 -3.64 -0.67 -10.96
C VAL A 184 -3.31 0.76 -11.30
N SER A 185 -4.15 1.40 -12.11
CA SER A 185 -4.03 2.81 -12.43
C SER A 185 -5.33 3.54 -12.20
N GLN A 186 -5.24 4.77 -11.70
CA GLN A 186 -6.37 5.66 -11.59
C GLN A 186 -6.54 6.41 -12.91
N LEU A 187 -7.68 6.19 -13.57
CA LEU A 187 -8.06 6.93 -14.77
C LEU A 187 -8.75 8.23 -14.35
N ASN A 188 -8.09 9.35 -14.56
CA ASN A 188 -8.67 10.67 -14.32
C ASN A 188 -8.77 11.42 -15.65
N SER A 189 -9.99 11.59 -16.16
CA SER A 189 -10.27 12.21 -17.47
C SER A 189 -9.99 13.72 -17.52
N PHE A 190 -9.83 14.40 -16.38
CA PHE A 190 -9.77 15.87 -16.33
C PHE A 190 -8.48 16.46 -15.76
N VAL A 191 -7.64 15.69 -15.11
CA VAL A 191 -6.35 16.15 -14.56
C VAL A 191 -5.34 15.06 -14.75
N GLN A 192 -4.13 15.38 -15.21
CA GLN A 192 -2.99 14.44 -15.33
C GLN A 192 -2.48 13.93 -13.96
N ARG A 193 -3.40 13.73 -13.01
CA ARG A 193 -3.13 13.21 -11.67
C ARG A 193 -3.41 11.73 -11.70
N GLY A 194 -2.42 10.94 -12.11
CA GLY A 194 -2.54 9.49 -12.10
C GLY A 194 -1.70 8.90 -10.99
N ILE A 195 -2.31 8.04 -10.18
CA ILE A 195 -1.58 7.14 -9.29
C ILE A 195 -1.56 5.78 -9.98
N GLU A 196 -0.38 5.20 -10.09
CA GLU A 196 -0.15 3.88 -10.64
C GLU A 196 0.52 3.00 -9.60
N PHE A 197 -0.01 1.79 -9.41
CA PHE A 197 0.59 0.74 -8.60
C PHE A 197 0.99 -0.41 -9.51
N LYS A 198 2.24 -0.81 -9.45
CA LYS A 198 2.76 -2.00 -10.13
C LYS A 198 3.19 -3.03 -9.10
N TYR A 199 2.77 -4.29 -9.31
CA TYR A 199 3.06 -5.39 -8.39
C TYR A 199 3.87 -6.47 -9.07
N ASP A 200 4.88 -6.96 -8.37
CA ASP A 200 5.78 -7.99 -8.86
C ASP A 200 6.28 -8.90 -7.73
N ASN A 201 7.00 -9.95 -8.09
CA ASN A 201 7.62 -10.89 -7.14
C ASN A 201 6.58 -11.46 -6.14
N PHE A 202 5.61 -12.19 -6.66
CA PHE A 202 4.54 -12.76 -5.85
C PHE A 202 5.03 -13.98 -5.06
N THR A 203 4.59 -14.08 -3.81
CA THR A 203 4.83 -15.23 -2.93
C THR A 203 3.53 -15.71 -2.30
N ASN A 204 3.50 -16.95 -1.83
CA ASN A 204 2.34 -17.50 -1.12
C ASN A 204 2.53 -17.39 0.39
N SER A 205 1.47 -16.98 1.09
CA SER A 205 1.32 -17.13 2.53
C SER A 205 0.02 -17.90 2.79
N GLY A 206 0.14 -19.19 3.06
CA GLY A 206 -1.02 -20.09 3.01
C GLY A 206 -1.65 -20.10 1.62
N ASN A 207 -2.95 -19.83 1.57
CA ASN A 207 -3.72 -19.77 0.32
C ASN A 207 -3.77 -18.37 -0.31
N ILE A 208 -3.12 -17.37 0.29
CA ILE A 208 -3.13 -15.98 -0.18
C ILE A 208 -1.84 -15.67 -0.92
N ILE A 209 -1.97 -15.09 -2.11
CA ILE A 209 -0.87 -14.64 -2.94
C ILE A 209 -0.58 -13.18 -2.65
N ILE A 210 0.69 -12.85 -2.38
CA ILE A 210 1.13 -11.53 -1.94
C ILE A 210 2.22 -11.01 -2.87
N PRO A 211 2.11 -9.77 -3.40
CA PRO A 211 3.24 -9.13 -4.06
C PRO A 211 4.30 -8.75 -3.03
N THR A 212 5.55 -9.07 -3.30
CA THR A 212 6.65 -8.65 -2.42
C THR A 212 7.36 -7.42 -2.94
N LYS A 213 7.21 -7.09 -4.23
CA LYS A 213 7.69 -5.84 -4.83
C LYS A 213 6.52 -5.00 -5.31
N ILE A 214 6.46 -3.78 -4.83
CA ILE A 214 5.41 -2.82 -5.14
C ILE A 214 6.08 -1.53 -5.56
N GLU A 215 5.67 -0.98 -6.71
CA GLU A 215 6.07 0.35 -7.16
C GLU A 215 4.82 1.22 -7.27
N LEU A 216 4.81 2.33 -6.54
CA LEU A 216 3.79 3.38 -6.64
C LEU A 216 4.41 4.56 -7.37
N LYS A 217 3.72 5.05 -8.39
CA LYS A 217 4.06 6.30 -9.09
C LYS A 217 2.93 7.29 -8.96
N GLU A 218 3.29 8.52 -8.70
CA GLU A 218 2.39 9.66 -8.69
C GLU A 218 2.97 10.73 -9.61
N ALA A 219 2.23 11.04 -10.69
CA ALA A 219 2.75 11.85 -11.79
C ALA A 219 2.87 13.33 -11.42
N GLN A 220 1.94 13.88 -10.63
CA GLN A 220 1.89 15.31 -10.32
C GLN A 220 3.11 15.79 -9.53
N TYR A 221 3.59 14.98 -8.58
CA TYR A 221 4.73 15.33 -7.72
C TYR A 221 6.02 14.65 -8.15
N ASN A 222 5.98 13.95 -9.30
CA ASN A 222 7.11 13.15 -9.79
C ASN A 222 7.67 12.22 -8.70
N LEU A 223 6.75 11.61 -7.94
CA LEU A 223 7.05 10.74 -6.82
C LEU A 223 7.01 9.28 -7.25
N THR A 224 8.07 8.55 -6.93
CA THR A 224 8.06 7.08 -7.03
C THR A 224 8.40 6.49 -5.67
N ILE A 225 7.57 5.57 -5.19
CA ILE A 225 7.82 4.79 -3.97
C ILE A 225 7.96 3.33 -4.37
N ARG A 226 9.08 2.71 -4.01
CA ARG A 226 9.31 1.27 -4.17
C ARG A 226 9.33 0.61 -2.81
N ILE A 227 8.53 -0.44 -2.66
CA ILE A 227 8.43 -1.21 -1.43
C ILE A 227 8.84 -2.64 -1.73
N ASN A 228 9.78 -3.16 -0.95
CA ASN A 228 10.18 -4.56 -0.96
C ASN A 228 9.82 -5.19 0.39
N ILE A 229 8.78 -6.03 0.41
CA ILE A 229 8.33 -6.74 1.62
C ILE A 229 9.31 -7.87 1.89
N VAL A 230 10.03 -7.77 3.01
CA VAL A 230 11.06 -8.74 3.41
C VAL A 230 10.48 -9.82 4.32
N LYS A 231 9.58 -9.42 5.23
CA LYS A 231 8.97 -10.33 6.19
C LYS A 231 7.54 -9.94 6.50
N ILE A 232 6.64 -10.90 6.36
CA ILE A 232 5.20 -10.74 6.65
C ILE A 232 4.71 -11.94 7.46
N GLU A 233 3.77 -11.66 8.35
CA GLU A 233 2.99 -12.64 9.10
C GLU A 233 1.54 -12.51 8.66
N LEU A 234 0.95 -13.59 8.18
CA LEU A 234 -0.42 -13.65 7.68
C LEU A 234 -0.97 -15.07 7.88
N PRO A 235 -2.10 -15.29 8.56
CA PRO A 235 -2.88 -14.27 9.27
C PRO A 235 -2.17 -13.75 10.54
N TRP A 236 -2.54 -12.54 10.95
CA TRP A 236 -2.11 -11.93 12.20
C TRP A 236 -3.34 -11.50 13.00
N SER A 237 -3.42 -11.89 14.29
CA SER A 237 -4.56 -11.64 15.17
C SER A 237 -4.27 -10.67 16.33
N GLY A 238 -3.14 -9.95 16.26
CA GLY A 238 -2.78 -8.97 17.28
C GLY A 238 -3.68 -7.75 17.24
N LYS A 239 -3.64 -6.96 18.33
CA LYS A 239 -4.34 -5.68 18.45
C LYS A 239 -3.42 -4.52 18.12
N ILE A 240 -4.00 -3.46 17.58
CA ILE A 240 -3.31 -2.21 17.30
C ILE A 240 -3.59 -1.22 18.41
N GLU A 241 -2.52 -0.75 19.04
CA GLU A 241 -2.54 0.35 19.98
C GLU A 241 -1.65 1.48 19.47
N PHE A 242 -2.22 2.67 19.37
CA PHE A 242 -1.46 3.88 19.06
C PHE A 242 -1.09 4.58 20.37
N VAL A 243 0.21 4.70 20.61
CA VAL A 243 0.74 5.42 21.77
C VAL A 243 1.23 6.79 21.31
N PRO A 244 0.57 7.88 21.76
CA PRO A 244 1.02 9.24 21.48
C PRO A 244 2.42 9.49 22.04
N GLY A 245 3.17 10.40 21.40
CA GLY A 245 4.45 10.88 21.93
C GLY A 245 4.23 11.70 23.20
N ARG A 246 5.09 11.53 24.21
CA ARG A 246 5.05 12.37 25.40
C ARG A 246 5.62 13.76 25.08
N ASN A 247 4.96 14.80 25.54
CA ASN A 247 5.39 16.21 25.35
C ASN A 247 5.52 16.61 23.86
N TYR A 248 4.62 16.11 23.01
CA TYR A 248 4.54 16.52 21.60
C TYR A 248 3.60 17.71 21.47
N GLU A 249 3.95 18.63 20.56
CA GLU A 249 3.02 19.64 20.07
C GLU A 249 1.89 18.94 19.30
N ILE A 250 0.64 19.23 19.67
CA ILE A 250 -0.55 18.63 19.05
C ILE A 250 -1.07 19.58 17.99
N ILE A 251 -1.22 19.07 16.76
CA ILE A 251 -1.65 19.84 15.58
C ILE A 251 -2.84 19.17 14.94
N GLU A 252 -3.92 19.91 14.77
CA GLU A 252 -5.10 19.43 14.07
C GLU A 252 -4.92 19.49 12.55
N LEU A 253 -5.34 18.43 11.84
CA LEU A 253 -5.41 18.38 10.39
C LEU A 253 -6.79 18.88 9.95
N LEU A 254 -6.85 20.10 9.44
CA LEU A 254 -8.08 20.79 9.01
C LEU A 254 -8.34 20.65 7.49
#